data_0d3efa95c70c2380342ae604597946d9
#
_entry.id   0d3efa95c70c2380342ae604597946d9
#
_cell.length_a   1.000
_cell.length_b   1.000
_cell.length_c   1.000
_cell.angle_alpha   90.00
_cell.angle_beta   90.00
_cell.angle_gamma   90.00
#
_symmetry.space_group_name_H-M   'P 1'
#
loop_
_entity.id
_entity.type
_entity.pdbx_description
1 polymer ?
#
loop_
_entity_poly.entity_id
_entity_poly.type
_entity_poly.pdbx_seq_one_letter_code
_entity_poly.pdbx_strand_id
1 'polypeptide(L)'
;MPPSPEPRYPRGLVWFRRDLRAHDQAALYHALTRCEQVFCAFVFDKDILDALPRADRRVEFIRESLVELDDTLRALSGQERGGLIVWHAVASDAIPALASALDVQAVFANHDDEPQALDRDSLVRTRLAATGKAFHTFKDHTILERSEVLTQTGNPYSVFTPYKNAWLKKINAFQLKSYPVERHAHHLAARPEGHCQPVPTLQDLGFEPTDLSQLRLPTGARGAQQLFDDFLGRIERYEDTRNFPAVKGPSYLSVHLRFGTISPRLLARTAHRLMLEGNPGATTWLSELIWRDFYFQILHHHPHVVGQSFKPAYDAIAWETGPEADALFAAWCEGRTGYPLVDAAMAQINQTGYM
;
A
#
# COMPACT_ATOMS: atom_id res chain seq x y z
N MET A 1 30.33 -9.14 8.56
CA MET A 1 29.33 -8.63 7.60
C MET A 1 30.03 -8.56 6.25
N PRO A 2 29.46 -9.07 5.15
CA PRO A 2 30.02 -8.76 3.84
C PRO A 2 29.98 -7.24 3.64
N PRO A 3 30.97 -6.63 2.97
CA PRO A 3 30.95 -5.21 2.67
C PRO A 3 29.69 -4.88 1.89
N SER A 4 29.08 -3.72 2.18
CA SER A 4 27.98 -3.20 1.37
C SER A 4 28.43 -3.15 -0.09
N PRO A 5 27.61 -3.65 -1.04
CA PRO A 5 27.98 -3.51 -2.44
C PRO A 5 28.22 -2.04 -2.76
N GLU A 6 29.32 -1.74 -3.45
CA GLU A 6 29.59 -0.37 -3.90
C GLU A 6 28.39 0.19 -4.68
N PRO A 7 28.09 1.48 -4.52
CA PRO A 7 27.01 2.12 -5.28
C PRO A 7 27.22 1.90 -6.79
N ARG A 8 26.17 1.44 -7.48
CA ARG A 8 26.23 1.20 -8.92
C ARG A 8 25.87 2.42 -9.75
N TYR A 9 25.22 3.41 -9.13
CA TYR A 9 24.68 4.60 -9.80
C TYR A 9 25.12 5.85 -9.05
N PRO A 10 25.57 6.90 -9.73
CA PRO A 10 25.78 8.21 -9.10
C PRO A 10 24.49 8.77 -8.51
N ARG A 11 23.36 8.65 -9.23
CA ARG A 11 22.06 9.17 -8.77
C ARG A 11 20.94 8.20 -9.02
N GLY A 12 19.99 8.12 -8.08
CA GLY A 12 18.77 7.35 -8.16
C GLY A 12 17.54 8.16 -7.77
N LEU A 13 16.37 7.74 -8.25
CA LEU A 13 15.07 8.29 -7.90
C LEU A 13 14.20 7.18 -7.33
N VAL A 14 13.67 7.36 -6.13
CA VAL A 14 12.63 6.49 -5.56
C VAL A 14 11.26 7.09 -5.88
N TRP A 15 10.43 6.31 -6.54
CA TRP A 15 9.05 6.66 -6.84
C TRP A 15 8.12 6.00 -5.85
N PHE A 16 7.66 6.77 -4.84
CA PHE A 16 6.64 6.36 -3.88
C PHE A 16 5.27 6.33 -4.50
N ARG A 17 4.44 5.35 -4.09
CA ARG A 17 3.06 5.17 -4.61
C ARG A 17 2.10 4.75 -3.48
N ARG A 18 1.96 3.45 -3.23
CA ARG A 18 1.16 2.83 -2.16
C ARG A 18 2.04 2.32 -1.03
N ASP A 19 3.08 3.02 -0.71
CA ASP A 19 4.16 2.65 0.20
C ASP A 19 4.65 3.90 0.98
N LEU A 20 3.69 4.68 1.48
CA LEU A 20 3.86 6.01 2.04
C LEU A 20 4.51 5.99 3.44
N ARG A 21 5.71 5.43 3.50
CA ARG A 21 6.55 5.38 4.70
C ARG A 21 8.03 5.38 4.33
N ALA A 22 8.87 5.93 5.18
CA ALA A 22 10.33 5.87 5.01
C ALA A 22 10.95 4.62 5.67
N HIS A 23 10.39 4.15 6.78
CA HIS A 23 10.91 2.99 7.53
C HIS A 23 10.53 1.67 6.88
N ASP A 24 11.45 0.71 6.86
CA ASP A 24 11.22 -0.65 6.33
C ASP A 24 10.59 -0.63 4.92
N GLN A 25 11.13 0.19 4.01
CA GLN A 25 10.65 0.38 2.64
C GLN A 25 11.68 -0.18 1.66
N ALA A 26 11.27 -1.19 0.87
CA ALA A 26 12.21 -1.97 0.05
C ALA A 26 12.88 -1.16 -1.06
N ALA A 27 12.11 -0.42 -1.87
CA ALA A 27 12.67 0.37 -2.98
C ALA A 27 13.63 1.46 -2.47
N LEU A 28 13.27 2.14 -1.37
CA LEU A 28 14.12 3.15 -0.75
C LEU A 28 15.43 2.54 -0.24
N TYR A 29 15.36 1.41 0.48
CA TYR A 29 16.55 0.71 0.94
C TYR A 29 17.48 0.31 -0.21
N HIS A 30 16.91 -0.27 -1.27
CA HIS A 30 17.70 -0.70 -2.42
C HIS A 30 18.27 0.47 -3.23
N ALA A 31 17.56 1.59 -3.29
CA ALA A 31 18.12 2.81 -3.89
C ALA A 31 19.31 3.33 -3.06
N LEU A 32 19.13 3.48 -1.74
CA LEU A 32 20.16 3.98 -0.83
C LEU A 32 21.41 3.07 -0.75
N THR A 33 21.26 1.77 -1.01
CA THR A 33 22.41 0.84 -1.03
C THR A 33 23.08 0.71 -2.39
N ARG A 34 22.49 1.29 -3.46
CA ARG A 34 22.98 1.17 -4.84
C ARG A 34 23.31 2.51 -5.50
N CYS A 35 23.00 3.62 -4.86
CA CYS A 35 23.24 4.96 -5.41
C CYS A 35 24.03 5.81 -4.40
N GLU A 36 24.83 6.74 -4.92
CA GLU A 36 25.55 7.73 -4.11
C GLU A 36 24.61 8.84 -3.62
N GLN A 37 23.64 9.22 -4.46
CA GLN A 37 22.62 10.23 -4.19
C GLN A 37 21.25 9.69 -4.57
N VAL A 38 20.27 9.81 -3.67
CA VAL A 38 18.91 9.31 -3.86
C VAL A 38 17.90 10.44 -3.66
N PHE A 39 17.15 10.73 -4.70
CA PHE A 39 15.98 11.60 -4.64
C PHE A 39 14.72 10.77 -4.38
N CYS A 40 13.73 11.37 -3.72
CA CYS A 40 12.45 10.76 -3.44
C CYS A 40 11.34 11.56 -4.12
N ALA A 41 10.41 10.88 -4.81
CA ALA A 41 9.31 11.54 -5.48
C ALA A 41 7.98 10.80 -5.29
N PHE A 42 6.90 11.57 -5.33
CA PHE A 42 5.52 11.10 -5.46
C PHE A 42 4.82 11.89 -6.58
N VAL A 43 3.96 11.21 -7.33
CA VAL A 43 3.12 11.85 -8.35
C VAL A 43 1.66 11.62 -7.99
N PHE A 44 0.93 12.71 -7.77
CA PHE A 44 -0.53 12.71 -7.82
C PHE A 44 -0.92 12.50 -9.29
N ASP A 45 -1.26 11.24 -9.62
CA ASP A 45 -1.46 10.79 -11.00
C ASP A 45 -2.83 11.25 -11.52
N LYS A 46 -2.84 12.11 -12.52
CA LYS A 46 -4.07 12.64 -13.13
C LYS A 46 -4.93 11.55 -13.74
N ASP A 47 -4.33 10.51 -14.31
CA ASP A 47 -5.09 9.37 -14.87
C ASP A 47 -5.92 8.64 -13.79
N ILE A 48 -5.54 8.78 -12.51
CA ILE A 48 -6.29 8.23 -11.37
C ILE A 48 -7.23 9.28 -10.78
N LEU A 49 -6.74 10.52 -10.58
CA LEU A 49 -7.43 11.53 -9.79
C LEU A 49 -8.58 12.22 -10.54
N ASP A 50 -8.45 12.40 -11.85
CA ASP A 50 -9.41 13.19 -12.64
C ASP A 50 -10.82 12.57 -12.66
N ALA A 51 -10.93 11.25 -12.46
CA ALA A 51 -12.19 10.52 -12.39
C ALA A 51 -12.83 10.49 -10.98
N LEU A 52 -12.13 10.99 -9.94
CA LEU A 52 -12.61 10.93 -8.56
C LEU A 52 -13.56 12.09 -8.21
N PRO A 53 -14.48 11.90 -7.25
CA PRO A 53 -15.24 12.99 -6.66
C PRO A 53 -14.30 14.03 -6.04
N ARG A 54 -14.68 15.32 -6.10
CA ARG A 54 -13.83 16.42 -5.58
C ARG A 54 -13.66 16.39 -4.05
N ALA A 55 -14.59 15.81 -3.31
CA ALA A 55 -14.45 15.51 -1.89
C ALA A 55 -14.15 14.02 -1.73
N ASP A 56 -12.88 13.64 -1.74
CA ASP A 56 -12.44 12.24 -1.62
C ASP A 56 -11.48 12.04 -0.45
N ARG A 57 -11.94 11.32 0.57
CA ARG A 57 -11.15 11.01 1.79
C ARG A 57 -9.82 10.29 1.49
N ARG A 58 -9.74 9.54 0.39
CA ARG A 58 -8.51 8.84 0.00
C ARG A 58 -7.43 9.82 -0.42
N VAL A 59 -7.80 10.85 -1.19
CA VAL A 59 -6.87 11.89 -1.64
C VAL A 59 -6.39 12.72 -0.45
N GLU A 60 -7.29 13.08 0.47
CA GLU A 60 -6.93 13.78 1.71
C GLU A 60 -6.00 12.93 2.59
N PHE A 61 -6.32 11.65 2.81
CA PHE A 61 -5.46 10.72 3.55
C PHE A 61 -4.04 10.59 2.94
N ILE A 62 -3.95 10.45 1.62
CA ILE A 62 -2.67 10.40 0.91
C ILE A 62 -1.90 11.70 1.12
N ARG A 63 -2.56 12.85 0.93
CA ARG A 63 -1.95 14.17 1.08
C ARG A 63 -1.37 14.37 2.47
N GLU A 64 -2.14 14.06 3.53
CA GLU A 64 -1.69 14.15 4.92
C GLU A 64 -0.52 13.19 5.20
N SER A 65 -0.59 11.98 4.67
CA SER A 65 0.49 10.99 4.79
C SER A 65 1.77 11.43 4.08
N LEU A 66 1.67 12.15 2.95
CA LEU A 66 2.82 12.69 2.23
C LEU A 66 3.49 13.85 2.97
N VAL A 67 2.73 14.68 3.69
CA VAL A 67 3.31 15.74 4.55
C VAL A 67 4.20 15.11 5.61
N GLU A 68 3.71 14.07 6.30
CA GLU A 68 4.52 13.35 7.28
C GLU A 68 5.74 12.66 6.66
N LEU A 69 5.56 12.06 5.46
CA LEU A 69 6.66 11.40 4.75
C LEU A 69 7.73 12.41 4.32
N ASP A 70 7.35 13.59 3.84
CA ASP A 70 8.28 14.67 3.48
C ASP A 70 9.11 15.10 4.70
N ASP A 71 8.45 15.36 5.83
CA ASP A 71 9.12 15.71 7.09
C ASP A 71 10.06 14.58 7.57
N THR A 72 9.63 13.33 7.48
CA THR A 72 10.44 12.17 7.86
C THR A 72 11.68 12.02 6.97
N LEU A 73 11.54 12.15 5.67
CA LEU A 73 12.67 12.08 4.73
C LEU A 73 13.63 13.26 4.93
N ARG A 74 13.11 14.45 5.22
CA ARG A 74 13.94 15.63 5.55
C ARG A 74 14.75 15.39 6.82
N ALA A 75 14.11 14.91 7.87
CA ALA A 75 14.78 14.57 9.12
C ALA A 75 15.85 13.49 8.94
N LEU A 76 15.55 12.41 8.18
CA LEU A 76 16.50 11.35 7.90
C LEU A 76 17.70 11.82 7.08
N SER A 77 17.52 12.73 6.13
CA SER A 77 18.59 13.28 5.30
C SER A 77 19.52 14.22 6.08
N GLY A 78 19.04 14.83 7.15
CA GLY A 78 19.74 15.88 7.88
C GLY A 78 20.00 17.14 7.05
N GLN A 79 19.33 17.32 5.91
CA GLN A 79 19.54 18.42 4.98
C GLN A 79 18.32 19.33 4.93
N GLU A 80 18.56 20.67 4.94
CA GLU A 80 17.50 21.68 4.88
C GLU A 80 16.55 21.48 3.68
N ARG A 81 17.11 21.18 2.51
CA ARG A 81 16.35 20.88 1.28
C ARG A 81 16.07 19.39 1.06
N GLY A 82 16.23 18.55 2.07
CA GLY A 82 15.82 17.15 2.02
C GLY A 82 14.30 17.03 1.85
N GLY A 83 13.83 15.81 1.58
CA GLY A 83 12.39 15.52 1.52
C GLY A 83 11.90 14.99 0.18
N LEU A 84 10.60 15.13 -0.06
CA LEU A 84 9.86 14.52 -1.17
C LEU A 84 9.60 15.55 -2.28
N ILE A 85 9.89 15.18 -3.52
CA ILE A 85 9.47 15.94 -4.72
C ILE A 85 8.04 15.47 -5.05
N VAL A 86 7.08 16.39 -5.06
CA VAL A 86 5.67 16.05 -5.32
C VAL A 86 5.18 16.78 -6.57
N TRP A 87 4.68 16.00 -7.53
CA TRP A 87 4.08 16.53 -8.76
C TRP A 87 2.62 16.12 -8.89
N HIS A 88 1.81 16.97 -9.55
CA HIS A 88 0.45 16.67 -10.00
C HIS A 88 0.45 16.59 -11.52
N ALA A 89 0.57 15.39 -12.08
CA ALA A 89 0.75 15.15 -13.51
C ALA A 89 0.37 13.70 -13.87
N VAL A 90 0.42 13.34 -15.14
CA VAL A 90 0.34 11.95 -15.60
C VAL A 90 1.66 11.25 -15.24
N ALA A 91 1.58 10.23 -14.38
CA ALA A 91 2.77 9.62 -13.79
C ALA A 91 3.70 8.97 -14.83
N SER A 92 3.14 8.37 -15.88
CA SER A 92 3.92 7.76 -16.96
C SER A 92 4.77 8.76 -17.75
N ASP A 93 4.42 10.04 -17.76
CA ASP A 93 5.19 11.15 -18.36
C ASP A 93 6.11 11.80 -17.33
N ALA A 94 5.57 12.04 -16.13
CA ALA A 94 6.24 12.80 -15.08
C ALA A 94 7.51 12.09 -14.56
N ILE A 95 7.46 10.77 -14.34
CA ILE A 95 8.60 10.02 -13.77
C ILE A 95 9.80 10.01 -14.74
N PRO A 96 9.67 9.72 -16.05
CA PRO A 96 10.79 9.84 -16.98
C PRO A 96 11.31 11.27 -17.13
N ALA A 97 10.42 12.27 -17.13
CA ALA A 97 10.80 13.68 -17.19
C ALA A 97 11.61 14.09 -15.95
N LEU A 98 11.13 13.74 -14.76
CA LEU A 98 11.84 14.01 -13.50
C LEU A 98 13.18 13.27 -13.44
N ALA A 99 13.23 12.02 -13.88
CA ALA A 99 14.46 11.24 -13.95
C ALA A 99 15.51 11.90 -14.85
N SER A 100 15.07 12.55 -15.93
CA SER A 100 15.95 13.30 -16.84
C SER A 100 16.37 14.64 -16.24
N ALA A 101 15.44 15.39 -15.62
CA ALA A 101 15.73 16.67 -14.98
C ALA A 101 16.73 16.56 -13.81
N LEU A 102 16.65 15.45 -13.05
CA LEU A 102 17.55 15.15 -11.93
C LEU A 102 18.85 14.43 -12.37
N ASP A 103 18.98 14.11 -13.65
CA ASP A 103 20.09 13.34 -14.21
C ASP A 103 20.33 12.02 -13.43
N VAL A 104 19.26 11.29 -13.12
CA VAL A 104 19.38 9.98 -12.46
C VAL A 104 19.58 8.87 -13.50
N GLN A 105 20.32 7.82 -13.11
CA GLN A 105 20.59 6.68 -13.95
C GLN A 105 19.63 5.51 -13.68
N ALA A 106 18.95 5.53 -12.54
CA ALA A 106 17.99 4.49 -12.17
C ALA A 106 16.80 5.05 -11.37
N VAL A 107 15.62 4.48 -11.63
CA VAL A 107 14.38 4.70 -10.87
C VAL A 107 14.04 3.42 -10.12
N PHE A 108 13.61 3.56 -8.87
CA PHE A 108 13.28 2.47 -7.94
C PHE A 108 11.83 2.62 -7.48
N ALA A 109 11.06 1.53 -7.52
CA ALA A 109 9.68 1.51 -7.03
C ALA A 109 9.36 0.15 -6.41
N ASN A 110 8.30 0.06 -5.60
CA ASN A 110 7.81 -1.22 -5.13
C ASN A 110 6.78 -1.81 -6.10
N HIS A 111 6.61 -3.14 -6.11
CA HIS A 111 5.66 -3.81 -7.01
C HIS A 111 4.22 -3.35 -6.73
N ASP A 112 3.41 -3.34 -7.77
CA ASP A 112 1.96 -3.31 -7.71
C ASP A 112 1.43 -4.36 -8.70
N ASP A 113 0.38 -5.09 -8.32
CA ASP A 113 -0.20 -6.17 -9.14
C ASP A 113 -1.55 -5.77 -9.75
N GLU A 114 -2.02 -4.52 -9.53
CA GLU A 114 -3.23 -4.01 -10.18
C GLU A 114 -2.94 -3.78 -11.69
N PRO A 115 -3.82 -4.22 -12.62
CA PRO A 115 -3.55 -4.15 -14.06
C PRO A 115 -3.16 -2.76 -14.54
N GLN A 116 -3.88 -1.71 -14.13
CA GLN A 116 -3.56 -0.33 -14.49
C GLN A 116 -2.16 0.09 -14.01
N ALA A 117 -1.74 -0.40 -12.84
CA ALA A 117 -0.40 -0.12 -12.32
C ALA A 117 0.68 -0.87 -13.12
N LEU A 118 0.41 -2.10 -13.55
CA LEU A 118 1.31 -2.87 -14.41
C LEU A 118 1.49 -2.21 -15.79
N ASP A 119 0.40 -1.73 -16.39
CA ASP A 119 0.44 -1.00 -17.66
C ASP A 119 1.24 0.29 -17.54
N ARG A 120 0.98 1.09 -16.50
CA ARG A 120 1.73 2.31 -16.19
C ARG A 120 3.22 2.02 -15.97
N ASP A 121 3.55 0.98 -15.19
CA ASP A 121 4.94 0.60 -14.93
C ASP A 121 5.66 0.13 -16.21
N SER A 122 4.94 -0.53 -17.12
CA SER A 122 5.44 -0.92 -18.44
C SER A 122 5.78 0.30 -19.31
N LEU A 123 4.89 1.31 -19.34
CA LEU A 123 5.14 2.58 -20.05
C LEU A 123 6.33 3.33 -19.46
N VAL A 124 6.40 3.47 -18.14
CA VAL A 124 7.53 4.13 -17.45
C VAL A 124 8.83 3.41 -17.76
N ARG A 125 8.85 2.07 -17.69
CA ARG A 125 10.02 1.26 -18.04
C ARG A 125 10.51 1.50 -19.45
N THR A 126 9.59 1.51 -20.41
CA THR A 126 9.89 1.72 -21.83
C THR A 126 10.50 3.11 -22.08
N ARG A 127 9.90 4.14 -21.48
CA ARG A 127 10.36 5.53 -21.62
C ARG A 127 11.71 5.77 -20.93
N LEU A 128 11.95 5.19 -19.77
CA LEU A 128 13.24 5.26 -19.09
C LEU A 128 14.33 4.54 -19.89
N ALA A 129 14.03 3.35 -20.43
CA ALA A 129 14.96 2.59 -21.25
C ALA A 129 15.36 3.36 -22.54
N ALA A 130 14.43 4.11 -23.16
CA ALA A 130 14.70 4.94 -24.32
C ALA A 130 15.74 6.05 -24.05
N THR A 131 15.93 6.42 -22.77
CA THR A 131 16.94 7.40 -22.32
C THR A 131 18.11 6.76 -21.57
N GLY A 132 18.27 5.43 -21.68
CA GLY A 132 19.37 4.69 -21.06
C GLY A 132 19.28 4.56 -19.53
N LYS A 133 18.09 4.77 -18.95
CA LYS A 133 17.86 4.71 -17.50
C LYS A 133 17.24 3.36 -17.09
N ALA A 134 17.71 2.82 -15.95
CA ALA A 134 17.16 1.58 -15.40
C ALA A 134 15.88 1.81 -14.61
N PHE A 135 14.98 0.81 -14.59
CA PHE A 135 13.82 0.77 -13.71
C PHE A 135 13.84 -0.51 -12.87
N HIS A 136 14.06 -0.37 -11.58
CA HIS A 136 14.12 -1.45 -10.62
C HIS A 136 12.87 -1.50 -9.76
N THR A 137 12.28 -2.69 -9.60
CA THR A 137 11.09 -2.88 -8.78
C THR A 137 11.28 -3.98 -7.74
N PHE A 138 10.64 -3.84 -6.56
CA PHE A 138 10.89 -4.68 -5.40
C PHE A 138 9.59 -5.09 -4.72
N LYS A 139 9.59 -6.26 -4.09
CA LYS A 139 8.51 -6.72 -3.24
C LYS A 139 8.44 -5.89 -1.95
N ASP A 140 7.25 -5.37 -1.64
CA ASP A 140 7.03 -4.59 -0.42
C ASP A 140 5.61 -4.72 0.15
N HIS A 141 4.59 -4.85 -0.71
CA HIS A 141 3.18 -4.90 -0.30
C HIS A 141 2.77 -6.22 0.35
N THR A 142 3.43 -7.30 0.02
CA THR A 142 3.15 -8.66 0.49
C THR A 142 4.39 -9.27 1.13
N ILE A 143 4.19 -10.29 1.94
CA ILE A 143 5.30 -11.06 2.53
C ILE A 143 5.80 -12.09 1.52
N LEU A 144 4.88 -12.85 0.94
CA LEU A 144 5.17 -13.77 -0.15
C LEU A 144 4.28 -13.38 -1.34
N GLU A 145 4.92 -13.03 -2.46
CA GLU A 145 4.22 -12.51 -3.63
C GLU A 145 4.17 -13.50 -4.79
N ARG A 146 3.20 -13.29 -5.69
CA ARG A 146 3.12 -13.93 -7.00
C ARG A 146 3.28 -15.45 -6.91
N SER A 147 4.34 -15.99 -7.55
CA SER A 147 4.65 -17.41 -7.61
C SER A 147 5.52 -17.92 -6.44
N GLU A 148 5.69 -17.12 -5.38
CA GLU A 148 6.47 -17.58 -4.24
C GLU A 148 5.79 -18.70 -3.43
N VAL A 149 4.45 -18.82 -3.50
CA VAL A 149 3.69 -19.91 -2.84
C VAL A 149 2.86 -20.64 -3.89
N LEU A 150 3.38 -21.78 -4.33
CA LEU A 150 2.74 -22.65 -5.32
C LEU A 150 2.49 -24.04 -4.74
N THR A 151 1.54 -24.79 -5.34
CA THR A 151 1.32 -26.20 -5.05
C THR A 151 2.55 -27.03 -5.42
N GLN A 152 2.59 -28.29 -5.00
CA GLN A 152 3.66 -29.22 -5.38
C GLN A 152 3.77 -29.42 -6.90
N THR A 153 2.68 -29.20 -7.64
CA THR A 153 2.63 -29.28 -9.11
C THR A 153 2.97 -27.96 -9.80
N GLY A 154 3.39 -26.92 -9.05
CA GLY A 154 3.75 -25.62 -9.60
C GLY A 154 2.57 -24.70 -9.94
N ASN A 155 1.34 -25.07 -9.59
CA ASN A 155 0.15 -24.25 -9.84
C ASN A 155 -0.15 -23.29 -8.69
N PRO A 156 -0.81 -22.13 -8.95
CA PRO A 156 -1.29 -21.25 -7.90
C PRO A 156 -2.39 -21.93 -7.06
N TYR A 157 -2.48 -21.55 -5.80
CA TYR A 157 -3.58 -21.98 -4.94
C TYR A 157 -4.84 -21.17 -5.24
N SER A 158 -5.98 -21.87 -5.37
CA SER A 158 -7.32 -21.28 -5.52
C SER A 158 -8.15 -21.36 -4.24
N VAL A 159 -7.63 -22.00 -3.18
CA VAL A 159 -8.30 -22.19 -1.89
C VAL A 159 -7.37 -21.73 -0.77
N PHE A 160 -7.91 -20.95 0.17
CA PHE A 160 -7.12 -20.28 1.20
C PHE A 160 -6.42 -21.24 2.18
N THR A 161 -7.14 -22.22 2.75
CA THR A 161 -6.56 -23.06 3.82
C THR A 161 -5.27 -23.77 3.40
N PRO A 162 -5.20 -24.44 2.23
CA PRO A 162 -3.94 -25.04 1.78
C PRO A 162 -2.87 -23.98 1.45
N TYR A 163 -3.25 -22.80 0.93
CA TYR A 163 -2.33 -21.68 0.74
C TYR A 163 -1.72 -21.23 2.08
N LYS A 164 -2.55 -20.95 3.08
CA LYS A 164 -2.11 -20.57 4.44
C LYS A 164 -1.10 -21.56 5.00
N ASN A 165 -1.40 -22.86 4.89
CA ASN A 165 -0.53 -23.92 5.40
C ASN A 165 0.84 -23.94 4.67
N ALA A 166 0.83 -23.73 3.36
CA ALA A 166 2.07 -23.63 2.58
C ALA A 166 2.84 -22.35 2.92
N TRP A 167 2.15 -21.21 3.06
CA TRP A 167 2.72 -19.93 3.47
C TRP A 167 3.42 -20.04 4.84
N LEU A 168 2.77 -20.60 5.85
CA LEU A 168 3.33 -20.78 7.20
C LEU A 168 4.54 -21.72 7.22
N LYS A 169 4.60 -22.72 6.34
CA LYS A 169 5.77 -23.58 6.19
C LYS A 169 6.96 -22.88 5.52
N LYS A 170 6.68 -21.89 4.69
CA LYS A 170 7.71 -21.18 3.91
C LYS A 170 8.28 -19.98 4.64
N ILE A 171 7.45 -19.32 5.47
CA ILE A 171 7.88 -18.12 6.17
C ILE A 171 9.04 -18.38 7.13
N ASN A 172 10.00 -17.51 7.14
CA ASN A 172 11.15 -17.55 8.04
C ASN A 172 11.64 -16.12 8.36
N ALA A 173 12.69 -16.00 9.16
CA ALA A 173 13.24 -14.73 9.58
C ALA A 173 13.71 -13.84 8.41
N PHE A 174 14.07 -14.43 7.26
CA PHE A 174 14.53 -13.66 6.09
C PHE A 174 13.37 -12.89 5.44
N GLN A 175 12.22 -13.54 5.22
CA GLN A 175 11.06 -12.87 4.63
C GLN A 175 10.46 -11.79 5.55
N LEU A 176 10.63 -11.94 6.86
CA LEU A 176 10.11 -11.01 7.87
C LEU A 176 11.11 -9.92 8.29
N LYS A 177 12.34 -9.97 7.73
CA LYS A 177 13.38 -8.99 8.06
C LYS A 177 13.00 -7.61 7.54
N SER A 178 13.15 -6.59 8.39
CA SER A 178 12.99 -5.19 7.97
C SER A 178 14.17 -4.71 7.13
N TYR A 179 13.89 -3.75 6.26
CA TYR A 179 14.90 -3.00 5.50
C TYR A 179 15.39 -1.81 6.34
N PRO A 180 16.66 -1.80 6.79
CA PRO A 180 17.19 -0.76 7.69
C PRO A 180 17.56 0.51 6.90
N VAL A 181 16.58 1.26 6.43
CA VAL A 181 16.73 2.48 5.64
C VAL A 181 17.60 3.51 6.36
N GLU A 182 17.43 3.65 7.67
CA GLU A 182 18.09 4.65 8.51
C GLU A 182 19.62 4.53 8.47
N ARG A 183 20.14 3.32 8.28
CA ARG A 183 21.58 3.06 8.20
C ARG A 183 22.24 3.66 6.96
N HIS A 184 21.43 3.93 5.93
CA HIS A 184 21.88 4.41 4.63
C HIS A 184 21.31 5.78 4.27
N ALA A 185 20.63 6.44 5.22
CA ALA A 185 19.94 7.71 5.00
C ALA A 185 20.86 8.86 4.57
N HIS A 186 22.17 8.75 4.83
CA HIS A 186 23.19 9.72 4.39
C HIS A 186 23.31 9.82 2.86
N HIS A 187 22.76 8.87 2.10
CA HIS A 187 22.66 8.92 0.64
C HIS A 187 21.42 9.70 0.14
N LEU A 188 20.49 10.10 1.03
CA LEU A 188 19.38 10.96 0.65
C LEU A 188 19.89 12.31 0.17
N ALA A 189 19.50 12.70 -1.04
CA ALA A 189 19.97 13.93 -1.67
C ALA A 189 19.09 15.14 -1.31
N ALA A 190 19.70 16.34 -1.26
CA ALA A 190 18.96 17.58 -1.25
C ALA A 190 18.20 17.79 -2.55
N ARG A 191 16.96 18.23 -2.48
CA ARG A 191 16.17 18.58 -3.67
C ARG A 191 16.82 19.79 -4.38
N PRO A 192 16.93 19.78 -5.73
CA PRO A 192 17.34 20.95 -6.47
C PRO A 192 16.38 22.13 -6.23
N GLU A 193 16.87 23.35 -6.40
CA GLU A 193 16.12 24.58 -6.09
C GLU A 193 14.73 24.63 -6.75
N GLY A 194 14.57 24.20 -7.97
CA GLY A 194 13.28 24.12 -8.66
C GLY A 194 12.31 23.04 -8.18
N HIS A 195 12.70 22.22 -7.19
CA HIS A 195 11.91 21.06 -6.69
C HIS A 195 11.67 21.09 -5.17
N CYS A 196 11.80 22.25 -4.53
CA CYS A 196 11.66 22.40 -3.09
C CYS A 196 10.25 22.84 -2.63
N GLN A 197 9.25 22.78 -3.53
CA GLN A 197 7.87 23.14 -3.18
C GLN A 197 7.35 22.21 -2.06
N PRO A 198 6.49 22.71 -1.18
CA PRO A 198 5.80 21.89 -0.20
C PRO A 198 4.85 20.90 -0.91
N VAL A 199 4.40 19.90 -0.17
CA VAL A 199 3.33 19.00 -0.65
C VAL A 199 2.11 19.86 -1.02
N PRO A 200 1.53 19.71 -2.24
CA PRO A 200 0.38 20.49 -2.68
C PRO A 200 -0.79 20.42 -1.70
N THR A 201 -1.54 21.50 -1.59
CA THR A 201 -2.81 21.49 -0.84
C THR A 201 -3.88 20.72 -1.64
N LEU A 202 -4.98 20.34 -0.98
CA LEU A 202 -6.12 19.75 -1.68
C LEU A 202 -6.64 20.67 -2.79
N GLN A 203 -6.69 21.98 -2.52
CA GLN A 203 -7.13 22.98 -3.49
C GLN A 203 -6.19 23.04 -4.72
N ASP A 204 -4.87 22.96 -4.54
CA ASP A 204 -3.90 22.91 -5.66
C ASP A 204 -4.12 21.65 -6.52
N LEU A 205 -4.60 20.58 -5.93
CA LEU A 205 -4.94 19.31 -6.61
C LEU A 205 -6.36 19.33 -7.21
N GLY A 206 -7.15 20.39 -6.99
CA GLY A 206 -8.54 20.49 -7.42
C GLY A 206 -9.54 19.72 -6.56
N PHE A 207 -9.18 19.42 -5.31
CA PHE A 207 -10.02 18.70 -4.34
C PHE A 207 -10.47 19.60 -3.20
N GLU A 208 -11.56 19.20 -2.55
CA GLU A 208 -12.13 19.84 -1.37
C GLU A 208 -11.78 19.04 -0.12
N PRO A 209 -11.66 19.72 1.05
CA PRO A 209 -11.54 19.03 2.33
C PRO A 209 -12.76 18.14 2.60
N THR A 210 -12.52 17.01 3.25
CA THR A 210 -13.57 16.08 3.67
C THR A 210 -13.77 16.13 5.21
N ASP A 211 -14.56 15.21 5.73
CA ASP A 211 -14.71 15.00 7.16
C ASP A 211 -13.66 14.03 7.75
N LEU A 212 -12.56 13.76 7.04
CA LEU A 212 -11.52 12.81 7.47
C LEU A 212 -11.00 13.12 8.87
N SER A 213 -10.82 14.40 9.20
CA SER A 213 -10.36 14.83 10.52
C SER A 213 -11.35 14.53 11.65
N GLN A 214 -12.63 14.33 11.34
CA GLN A 214 -13.68 13.96 12.30
C GLN A 214 -13.72 12.45 12.53
N LEU A 215 -13.18 11.67 11.60
CA LEU A 215 -13.05 10.23 11.74
C LEU A 215 -11.91 9.92 12.71
N ARG A 216 -12.08 8.88 13.53
CA ARG A 216 -11.01 8.37 14.41
C ARG A 216 -9.98 7.56 13.61
N LEU A 217 -9.53 8.11 12.49
CA LEU A 217 -8.55 7.53 11.59
C LEU A 217 -7.33 8.46 11.51
N PRO A 218 -6.32 8.26 12.37
CA PRO A 218 -5.09 9.02 12.27
C PRO A 218 -4.38 8.72 10.95
N THR A 219 -3.76 9.71 10.33
CA THR A 219 -3.08 9.60 9.04
C THR A 219 -1.57 9.34 9.20
N GLY A 220 -0.90 8.96 8.11
CA GLY A 220 0.54 8.78 8.08
C GLY A 220 1.06 7.53 8.80
N ALA A 221 2.38 7.42 8.89
CA ALA A 221 3.04 6.29 9.53
C ALA A 221 2.89 6.33 11.06
N ARG A 222 2.89 7.53 11.65
CA ARG A 222 2.64 7.71 13.11
C ARG A 222 1.23 7.28 13.47
N GLY A 223 0.24 7.67 12.67
CA GLY A 223 -1.14 7.24 12.87
C GLY A 223 -1.31 5.73 12.76
N ALA A 224 -0.65 5.11 11.80
CA ALA A 224 -0.61 3.65 11.65
C ALA A 224 0.01 2.96 12.87
N GLN A 225 1.14 3.48 13.38
CA GLN A 225 1.80 2.95 14.56
C GLN A 225 0.91 3.07 15.80
N GLN A 226 0.26 4.22 15.99
CA GLN A 226 -0.68 4.44 17.09
C GLN A 226 -1.83 3.41 17.09
N LEU A 227 -2.43 3.14 15.93
CA LEU A 227 -3.47 2.12 15.80
C LEU A 227 -2.94 0.71 16.06
N PHE A 228 -1.71 0.44 15.63
CA PHE A 228 -1.08 -0.86 15.86
C PHE A 228 -0.78 -1.08 17.35
N ASP A 229 -0.23 -0.10 18.03
CA ASP A 229 0.06 -0.17 19.47
C ASP A 229 -1.23 -0.35 20.29
N ASP A 230 -2.28 0.41 19.95
CA ASP A 230 -3.61 0.24 20.57
C ASP A 230 -4.17 -1.18 20.31
N PHE A 231 -3.97 -1.73 19.10
CA PHE A 231 -4.41 -3.07 18.78
C PHE A 231 -3.62 -4.14 19.54
N LEU A 232 -2.31 -3.98 19.71
CA LEU A 232 -1.48 -4.92 20.47
C LEU A 232 -1.95 -5.09 21.91
N GLY A 233 -2.50 -4.03 22.53
CA GLY A 233 -3.09 -4.11 23.87
C GLY A 233 -4.33 -5.02 24.00
N ARG A 234 -4.93 -5.45 22.87
CA ARG A 234 -6.14 -6.29 22.84
C ARG A 234 -6.07 -7.46 21.85
N ILE A 235 -4.92 -7.67 21.19
CA ILE A 235 -4.74 -8.69 20.16
C ILE A 235 -5.07 -10.10 20.64
N GLU A 236 -4.80 -10.41 21.92
CA GLU A 236 -5.09 -11.73 22.51
C GLU A 236 -6.57 -12.11 22.39
N ARG A 237 -7.47 -11.12 22.49
CA ARG A 237 -8.93 -11.31 22.41
C ARG A 237 -9.48 -11.17 20.99
N TYR A 238 -8.63 -10.99 19.99
CA TYR A 238 -9.06 -10.72 18.61
C TYR A 238 -9.95 -11.85 18.06
N GLU A 239 -9.62 -13.10 18.31
CA GLU A 239 -10.39 -14.25 17.83
C GLU A 239 -11.85 -14.19 18.33
N ASP A 240 -12.05 -13.84 19.60
CA ASP A 240 -13.37 -13.76 20.22
C ASP A 240 -14.14 -12.50 19.79
N THR A 241 -13.44 -11.35 19.65
CA THR A 241 -14.10 -10.04 19.52
C THR A 241 -14.34 -9.63 18.08
N ARG A 242 -13.61 -10.18 17.11
CA ARG A 242 -13.68 -9.78 15.70
C ARG A 242 -15.06 -9.90 15.05
N ASN A 243 -15.89 -10.81 15.54
CA ASN A 243 -17.21 -11.10 14.99
C ASN A 243 -18.33 -10.26 15.62
N PHE A 244 -18.01 -9.38 16.57
CA PHE A 244 -18.99 -8.55 17.27
C PHE A 244 -18.83 -7.08 16.88
N PRO A 245 -19.67 -6.53 15.98
CA PRO A 245 -19.53 -5.14 15.48
C PRO A 245 -19.52 -4.08 16.58
N ALA A 246 -20.22 -4.30 17.70
CA ALA A 246 -20.25 -3.39 18.85
C ALA A 246 -18.95 -3.37 19.67
N VAL A 247 -18.04 -4.32 19.44
CA VAL A 247 -16.78 -4.45 20.19
C VAL A 247 -15.62 -3.91 19.36
N LYS A 248 -14.74 -3.12 19.98
CA LYS A 248 -13.49 -2.66 19.34
C LYS A 248 -12.52 -3.85 19.19
N GLY A 249 -12.84 -4.80 18.29
CA GLY A 249 -12.04 -6.00 17.99
C GLY A 249 -10.97 -5.77 16.90
N PRO A 250 -11.31 -5.23 15.72
CA PRO A 250 -10.40 -5.07 14.59
C PRO A 250 -9.20 -4.16 14.84
N SER A 251 -8.15 -4.34 14.04
CA SER A 251 -6.93 -3.51 14.11
C SER A 251 -7.09 -2.11 13.53
N TYR A 252 -8.08 -1.91 12.66
CA TYR A 252 -8.29 -0.67 11.88
C TYR A 252 -7.12 -0.27 10.98
N LEU A 253 -6.28 -1.24 10.57
CA LEU A 253 -5.09 -0.99 9.75
C LEU A 253 -5.31 -1.15 8.24
N SER A 254 -6.53 -1.45 7.78
CA SER A 254 -6.78 -1.73 6.35
C SER A 254 -6.43 -0.55 5.44
N VAL A 255 -6.76 0.68 5.82
CA VAL A 255 -6.41 1.90 5.08
C VAL A 255 -4.89 2.10 5.06
N HIS A 256 -4.23 1.90 6.19
CA HIS A 256 -2.78 2.00 6.31
C HIS A 256 -2.04 0.92 5.48
N LEU A 257 -2.58 -0.29 5.41
CA LEU A 257 -2.08 -1.35 4.52
C LEU A 257 -2.37 -1.05 3.04
N ARG A 258 -3.49 -0.36 2.72
CA ARG A 258 -3.80 0.07 1.35
C ARG A 258 -2.79 1.08 0.83
N PHE A 259 -2.45 2.08 1.64
CA PHE A 259 -1.54 3.16 1.25
C PHE A 259 -0.09 2.95 1.72
N GLY A 260 0.18 1.83 2.40
CA GLY A 260 1.53 1.44 2.78
C GLY A 260 2.20 2.34 3.81
N THR A 261 1.41 3.04 4.65
CA THR A 261 1.93 3.85 5.76
C THR A 261 2.44 3.01 6.94
N ILE A 262 2.20 1.68 6.90
CA ILE A 262 2.79 0.70 7.82
C ILE A 262 3.37 -0.48 7.03
N SER A 263 4.46 -1.05 7.54
CA SER A 263 5.10 -2.20 6.91
C SER A 263 4.32 -3.50 7.17
N PRO A 264 3.92 -4.27 6.14
CA PRO A 264 3.33 -5.58 6.33
C PRO A 264 4.30 -6.56 6.98
N ARG A 265 5.63 -6.41 6.80
CA ARG A 265 6.65 -7.24 7.46
C ARG A 265 6.67 -7.01 8.97
N LEU A 266 6.52 -5.75 9.42
CA LEU A 266 6.40 -5.44 10.84
C LEU A 266 5.19 -6.15 11.46
N LEU A 267 4.03 -6.05 10.82
CA LEU A 267 2.78 -6.65 11.28
C LEU A 267 2.89 -8.18 11.33
N ALA A 268 3.33 -8.80 10.22
CA ALA A 268 3.46 -10.25 10.12
C ALA A 268 4.51 -10.81 11.10
N ARG A 269 5.66 -10.13 11.27
CA ARG A 269 6.69 -10.52 12.24
C ARG A 269 6.15 -10.49 13.67
N THR A 270 5.43 -9.44 14.04
CA THR A 270 4.86 -9.32 15.38
C THR A 270 3.79 -10.37 15.63
N ALA A 271 2.86 -10.55 14.67
CA ALA A 271 1.82 -11.58 14.78
C ALA A 271 2.42 -13.00 14.83
N HIS A 272 3.40 -13.29 13.98
CA HIS A 272 4.07 -14.61 13.96
C HIS A 272 4.81 -14.89 15.26
N ARG A 273 5.53 -13.92 15.84
CA ARG A 273 6.17 -14.06 17.13
C ARG A 273 5.16 -14.36 18.23
N LEU A 274 4.08 -13.59 18.34
CA LEU A 274 3.02 -13.81 19.33
C LEU A 274 2.30 -15.15 19.14
N MET A 275 2.10 -15.59 17.90
CA MET A 275 1.57 -16.91 17.57
C MET A 275 2.47 -18.03 18.15
N LEU A 276 3.78 -17.92 17.98
CA LEU A 276 4.75 -18.90 18.53
C LEU A 276 4.79 -18.88 20.06
N GLU A 277 4.44 -17.77 20.68
CA GLU A 277 4.26 -17.60 22.13
C GLU A 277 2.90 -18.14 22.62
N GLY A 278 2.07 -18.67 21.72
CA GLY A 278 0.78 -19.30 22.06
C GLY A 278 -0.42 -18.34 22.11
N ASN A 279 -0.30 -17.10 21.56
CA ASN A 279 -1.40 -16.14 21.55
C ASN A 279 -2.45 -16.48 20.46
N PRO A 280 -3.71 -16.85 20.84
CA PRO A 280 -4.72 -17.29 19.88
C PRO A 280 -5.20 -16.17 18.97
N GLY A 281 -5.41 -14.98 19.50
CA GLY A 281 -5.84 -13.82 18.73
C GLY A 281 -4.80 -13.41 17.68
N ALA A 282 -3.49 -13.47 18.02
CA ALA A 282 -2.42 -13.21 17.07
C ALA A 282 -2.37 -14.28 15.97
N THR A 283 -2.66 -15.54 16.28
CA THR A 283 -2.76 -16.63 15.30
C THR A 283 -3.86 -16.35 14.28
N THR A 284 -5.02 -15.95 14.77
CA THR A 284 -6.17 -15.60 13.93
C THR A 284 -5.88 -14.33 13.13
N TRP A 285 -5.29 -13.29 13.73
CA TRP A 285 -4.96 -12.07 13.02
C TRP A 285 -3.87 -12.26 11.95
N LEU A 286 -2.86 -13.11 12.21
CA LEU A 286 -1.88 -13.48 11.18
C LEU A 286 -2.56 -14.12 9.97
N SER A 287 -3.61 -14.92 10.18
CA SER A 287 -4.39 -15.47 9.06
C SER A 287 -5.03 -14.39 8.19
N GLU A 288 -5.43 -13.24 8.74
CA GLU A 288 -5.97 -12.11 7.96
C GLU A 288 -4.89 -11.43 7.12
N LEU A 289 -3.66 -11.34 7.63
CA LEU A 289 -2.52 -10.86 6.83
C LEU A 289 -2.16 -11.84 5.71
N ILE A 290 -2.30 -13.15 5.96
CA ILE A 290 -2.10 -14.18 4.93
C ILE A 290 -3.23 -14.15 3.89
N TRP A 291 -4.49 -13.86 4.28
CA TRP A 291 -5.59 -13.63 3.34
C TRP A 291 -5.26 -12.50 2.36
N ARG A 292 -4.65 -11.44 2.85
CA ARG A 292 -4.21 -10.32 1.99
C ARG A 292 -3.18 -10.79 0.94
N ASP A 293 -2.14 -11.53 1.32
CA ASP A 293 -1.17 -12.11 0.40
C ASP A 293 -1.85 -13.07 -0.59
N PHE A 294 -2.82 -13.87 -0.12
CA PHE A 294 -3.59 -14.79 -0.97
C PHE A 294 -4.38 -14.05 -2.05
N TYR A 295 -5.05 -12.94 -1.73
CA TYR A 295 -5.78 -12.17 -2.73
C TYR A 295 -4.87 -11.45 -3.74
N PHE A 296 -3.69 -10.99 -3.31
CA PHE A 296 -2.69 -10.48 -4.26
C PHE A 296 -2.21 -11.58 -5.23
N GLN A 297 -1.99 -12.79 -4.73
CA GLN A 297 -1.63 -13.94 -5.55
C GLN A 297 -2.76 -14.32 -6.54
N ILE A 298 -4.03 -14.29 -6.09
CA ILE A 298 -5.19 -14.49 -6.97
C ILE A 298 -5.20 -13.45 -8.07
N LEU A 299 -5.06 -12.17 -7.75
CA LEU A 299 -5.04 -11.10 -8.75
C LEU A 299 -3.92 -11.27 -9.76
N HIS A 300 -2.71 -11.64 -9.30
CA HIS A 300 -1.56 -11.85 -10.18
C HIS A 300 -1.77 -13.00 -11.17
N HIS A 301 -2.28 -14.16 -10.70
CA HIS A 301 -2.45 -15.34 -11.56
C HIS A 301 -3.76 -15.36 -12.35
N HIS A 302 -4.76 -14.58 -11.92
CA HIS A 302 -6.09 -14.51 -12.51
C HIS A 302 -6.51 -13.06 -12.74
N PRO A 303 -5.78 -12.26 -13.56
CA PRO A 303 -6.05 -10.83 -13.72
C PRO A 303 -7.45 -10.51 -14.26
N HIS A 304 -8.12 -11.49 -14.89
CA HIS A 304 -9.51 -11.35 -15.35
C HIS A 304 -10.50 -11.02 -14.22
N VAL A 305 -10.16 -11.35 -12.95
CA VAL A 305 -11.05 -11.10 -11.79
C VAL A 305 -11.33 -9.61 -11.53
N VAL A 306 -10.61 -8.72 -12.19
CA VAL A 306 -10.88 -7.27 -12.12
C VAL A 306 -12.20 -6.91 -12.77
N GLY A 307 -12.61 -7.62 -13.82
CA GLY A 307 -13.82 -7.33 -14.59
C GLY A 307 -14.76 -8.52 -14.81
N GLN A 308 -14.38 -9.72 -14.32
CA GLN A 308 -15.14 -10.96 -14.51
C GLN A 308 -15.11 -11.78 -13.21
N SER A 309 -16.06 -12.69 -13.07
CA SER A 309 -16.07 -13.61 -11.94
C SER A 309 -14.85 -14.54 -11.95
N PHE A 310 -14.32 -14.87 -10.78
CA PHE A 310 -13.22 -15.85 -10.65
C PHE A 310 -13.54 -17.20 -11.30
N LYS A 311 -14.80 -17.66 -11.18
CA LYS A 311 -15.34 -18.80 -11.90
C LYS A 311 -16.32 -18.32 -12.94
N PRO A 312 -16.07 -18.53 -14.25
CA PRO A 312 -16.92 -18.00 -15.33
C PRO A 312 -18.41 -18.40 -15.25
N ALA A 313 -18.71 -19.54 -14.59
CA ALA A 313 -20.09 -19.97 -14.39
C ALA A 313 -20.93 -18.96 -13.57
N TYR A 314 -20.31 -18.12 -12.75
CA TYR A 314 -21.01 -17.11 -11.97
C TYR A 314 -21.37 -15.86 -12.79
N ASP A 315 -20.74 -15.63 -13.94
CA ASP A 315 -21.13 -14.56 -14.86
C ASP A 315 -22.50 -14.83 -15.53
N ALA A 316 -22.93 -16.11 -15.53
CA ALA A 316 -24.21 -16.53 -16.08
C ALA A 316 -25.38 -16.52 -15.06
N ILE A 317 -25.17 -16.02 -13.85
CA ILE A 317 -26.24 -15.89 -12.84
C ILE A 317 -27.28 -14.90 -13.34
N ALA A 318 -28.54 -15.36 -13.40
CA ALA A 318 -29.67 -14.50 -13.70
C ALA A 318 -29.99 -13.63 -12.47
N TRP A 319 -29.41 -12.44 -12.42
CA TRP A 319 -29.73 -11.45 -11.37
C TRP A 319 -31.10 -10.85 -11.60
N GLU A 320 -31.80 -10.54 -10.52
CA GLU A 320 -33.03 -9.73 -10.60
C GLU A 320 -32.71 -8.35 -11.18
N THR A 321 -33.60 -7.83 -12.01
CA THR A 321 -33.47 -6.54 -12.69
C THR A 321 -34.79 -5.77 -12.67
N GLY A 322 -34.72 -4.49 -12.95
CA GLY A 322 -35.88 -3.60 -13.02
C GLY A 322 -36.06 -2.74 -11.79
N PRO A 323 -37.10 -1.86 -11.78
CA PRO A 323 -37.23 -0.80 -10.77
C PRO A 323 -37.29 -1.28 -9.32
N GLU A 324 -37.85 -2.46 -9.08
CA GLU A 324 -37.90 -3.03 -7.73
C GLU A 324 -36.54 -3.48 -7.25
N ALA A 325 -35.79 -4.20 -8.09
CA ALA A 325 -34.41 -4.61 -7.80
C ALA A 325 -33.50 -3.40 -7.59
N ASP A 326 -33.63 -2.37 -8.42
CA ASP A 326 -32.88 -1.11 -8.31
C ASP A 326 -33.18 -0.38 -6.99
N ALA A 327 -34.47 -0.35 -6.58
CA ALA A 327 -34.88 0.27 -5.31
C ALA A 327 -34.33 -0.50 -4.10
N LEU A 328 -34.36 -1.83 -4.12
CA LEU A 328 -33.78 -2.67 -3.07
C LEU A 328 -32.26 -2.51 -2.99
N PHE A 329 -31.58 -2.46 -4.13
CA PHE A 329 -30.14 -2.22 -4.19
C PHE A 329 -29.76 -0.83 -3.65
N ALA A 330 -30.53 0.21 -4.01
CA ALA A 330 -30.33 1.55 -3.47
C ALA A 330 -30.54 1.57 -1.94
N ALA A 331 -31.58 0.91 -1.43
CA ALA A 331 -31.84 0.81 0.00
C ALA A 331 -30.68 0.08 0.73
N TRP A 332 -30.10 -0.95 0.13
CA TRP A 332 -28.92 -1.63 0.66
C TRP A 332 -27.71 -0.70 0.68
N CYS A 333 -27.40 -0.02 -0.41
CA CYS A 333 -26.30 0.93 -0.49
C CYS A 333 -26.39 2.04 0.57
N GLU A 334 -27.61 2.49 0.87
CA GLU A 334 -27.87 3.57 1.83
C GLU A 334 -28.03 3.09 3.29
N GLY A 335 -28.01 1.78 3.54
CA GLY A 335 -28.24 1.21 4.87
C GLY A 335 -29.67 1.38 5.36
N ARG A 336 -30.65 1.19 4.48
CA ARG A 336 -32.10 1.35 4.73
C ARG A 336 -32.89 0.10 4.35
N THR A 337 -32.31 -1.08 4.56
CA THR A 337 -32.94 -2.38 4.22
C THR A 337 -34.03 -2.78 5.22
N GLY A 338 -34.02 -2.21 6.42
CA GLY A 338 -34.85 -2.64 7.54
C GLY A 338 -34.27 -3.83 8.33
N TYR A 339 -33.08 -4.32 7.95
CA TYR A 339 -32.31 -5.32 8.70
C TYR A 339 -31.22 -4.61 9.53
N PRO A 340 -31.39 -4.47 10.87
CA PRO A 340 -30.52 -3.59 11.66
C PRO A 340 -29.02 -3.88 11.54
N LEU A 341 -28.61 -5.14 11.42
CA LEU A 341 -27.20 -5.50 11.30
C LEU A 341 -26.64 -5.10 9.93
N VAL A 342 -27.41 -5.29 8.85
CA VAL A 342 -27.02 -4.88 7.49
C VAL A 342 -26.93 -3.36 7.42
N ASP A 343 -27.97 -2.67 7.94
CA ASP A 343 -28.04 -1.20 7.93
C ASP A 343 -26.89 -0.58 8.75
N ALA A 344 -26.54 -1.19 9.90
CA ALA A 344 -25.39 -0.75 10.69
C ALA A 344 -24.06 -0.95 9.95
N ALA A 345 -23.87 -2.07 9.24
CA ALA A 345 -22.66 -2.33 8.46
C ALA A 345 -22.52 -1.34 7.30
N MET A 346 -23.62 -1.08 6.58
CA MET A 346 -23.63 -0.10 5.48
C MET A 346 -23.46 1.34 5.99
N ALA A 347 -24.05 1.70 7.12
CA ALA A 347 -23.81 2.98 7.75
C ALA A 347 -22.35 3.15 8.15
N GLN A 348 -21.73 2.11 8.71
CA GLN A 348 -20.31 2.14 9.08
C GLN A 348 -19.40 2.36 7.87
N ILE A 349 -19.58 1.60 6.78
CA ILE A 349 -18.73 1.78 5.59
C ILE A 349 -18.94 3.15 4.94
N ASN A 350 -20.18 3.63 4.85
CA ASN A 350 -20.50 4.92 4.26
C ASN A 350 -19.91 6.09 5.08
N GLN A 351 -19.90 5.97 6.40
CA GLN A 351 -19.40 7.01 7.28
C GLN A 351 -17.88 6.97 7.47
N THR A 352 -17.29 5.78 7.46
CA THR A 352 -15.88 5.63 7.91
C THR A 352 -14.94 5.02 6.86
N GLY A 353 -15.49 4.38 5.83
CA GLY A 353 -14.70 3.57 4.88
C GLY A 353 -14.30 2.17 5.41
N TYR A 354 -14.72 1.80 6.63
CA TYR A 354 -14.53 0.48 7.21
C TYR A 354 -15.83 -0.33 7.22
N MET A 355 -15.68 -1.64 7.08
CA MET A 355 -16.78 -2.60 7.28
C MET A 355 -16.33 -3.65 8.30
#